data_6cf04887e82fbee7c3a2892d1208b8f5
#
_entry.id   6cf04887e82fbee7c3a2892d1208b8f5
#
_cell.length_a   1.000
_cell.length_b   1.000
_cell.length_c   1.000
_cell.angle_alpha   90.00
_cell.angle_beta   90.00
_cell.angle_gamma   90.00
#
_symmetry.space_group_name_H-M   'P 1'
#
loop_
_entity.id
_entity.type
_entity.pdbx_description
1 polymer ?
#
loop_
_entity_poly.entity_id
_entity_poly.type
_entity_poly.pdbx_seq_one_letter_code
_entity_poly.pdbx_strand_id
1 'polypeptide(L)'
;MKNRSGIIKIVAAVTGAVSLLCMAVLLVNYLCNEHFISEYKKGQYVDSTVNAVLGFTQPHIYHYNLGDVYYSQGDYEGAEQEFRKALEKKPGGESDCKTRVNLALSIVKQI
;
A
#
# COMPACT_ATOMS: atom_id res chain seq x y z
N MET A 1 12.86 27.34 36.21
CA MET A 1 11.73 27.82 35.37
C MET A 1 12.12 28.07 33.91
N LYS A 2 13.27 28.71 33.65
CA LYS A 2 13.72 28.92 32.24
C LYS A 2 13.90 27.62 31.47
N ASN A 3 14.42 26.55 32.09
CA ASN A 3 14.60 25.25 31.44
C ASN A 3 13.28 24.57 31.09
N ARG A 4 12.24 24.77 31.90
CA ARG A 4 10.92 24.19 31.68
C ARG A 4 10.25 24.79 30.42
N SER A 5 10.33 26.10 30.25
CA SER A 5 9.79 26.80 29.06
C SER A 5 10.57 26.38 27.80
N GLY A 6 11.90 26.25 27.90
CA GLY A 6 12.71 25.78 26.76
C GLY A 6 12.41 24.34 26.36
N ILE A 7 12.24 23.45 27.33
CA ILE A 7 11.88 22.05 27.10
C ILE A 7 10.51 21.94 26.44
N ILE A 8 9.51 22.70 26.92
CA ILE A 8 8.17 22.73 26.33
C ILE A 8 8.22 23.16 24.87
N LYS A 9 8.99 24.19 24.54
CA LYS A 9 9.16 24.68 23.17
C LYS A 9 9.82 23.62 22.28
N ILE A 10 10.84 22.93 22.77
CA ILE A 10 11.53 21.86 22.04
C ILE A 10 10.56 20.70 21.78
N VAL A 11 9.83 20.26 22.81
CA VAL A 11 8.86 19.17 22.69
C VAL A 11 7.76 19.54 21.68
N ALA A 12 7.25 20.77 21.74
CA ALA A 12 6.25 21.24 20.81
C ALA A 12 6.77 21.26 19.35
N ALA A 13 8.01 21.73 19.17
CA ALA A 13 8.63 21.76 17.84
C ALA A 13 8.85 20.35 17.28
N VAL A 14 9.35 19.42 18.09
CA VAL A 14 9.57 18.02 17.69
C VAL A 14 8.23 17.34 17.36
N THR A 15 7.23 17.51 18.20
CA THR A 15 5.89 16.96 17.99
C THR A 15 5.27 17.48 16.69
N GLY A 16 5.39 18.80 16.45
CA GLY A 16 4.91 19.41 15.21
C GLY A 16 5.62 18.88 13.98
N ALA A 17 6.94 18.73 14.03
CA ALA A 17 7.74 18.19 12.94
C ALA A 17 7.36 16.73 12.62
N VAL A 18 7.20 15.90 13.65
CA VAL A 18 6.78 14.50 13.49
C VAL A 18 5.39 14.43 12.89
N SER A 19 4.44 15.25 13.35
CA SER A 19 3.07 15.30 12.81
C SER A 19 3.07 15.69 11.33
N LEU A 20 3.84 16.70 10.95
CA LEU A 20 3.96 17.12 9.55
C LEU A 20 4.56 16.01 8.68
N LEU A 21 5.57 15.32 9.18
CA LEU A 21 6.17 14.21 8.46
C LEU A 21 5.17 13.07 8.27
N CYS A 22 4.40 12.71 9.30
CA CYS A 22 3.37 11.69 9.20
C CYS A 22 2.29 12.07 8.19
N MET A 23 1.84 13.32 8.20
CA MET A 23 0.86 13.82 7.23
C MET A 23 1.41 13.76 5.81
N ALA A 24 2.68 14.12 5.60
CA ALA A 24 3.32 14.04 4.30
C ALA A 24 3.40 12.60 3.80
N VAL A 25 3.77 11.65 4.66
CA VAL A 25 3.82 10.22 4.32
C VAL A 25 2.44 9.71 3.92
N LEU A 26 1.41 10.03 4.71
CA LEU A 26 0.03 9.64 4.41
C LEU A 26 -0.45 10.21 3.08
N LEU A 27 -0.14 11.48 2.79
CA LEU A 27 -0.51 12.11 1.54
C LEU A 27 0.19 11.46 0.35
N VAL A 28 1.48 11.19 0.46
CA VAL A 28 2.25 10.50 -0.59
C VAL A 28 1.67 9.11 -0.86
N ASN A 29 1.37 8.35 0.19
CA ASN A 29 0.74 7.04 0.03
C ASN A 29 -0.62 7.13 -0.67
N TYR A 30 -1.44 8.09 -0.27
CA TYR A 30 -2.74 8.32 -0.91
C TYR A 30 -2.58 8.62 -2.41
N LEU A 31 -1.70 9.56 -2.76
CA LEU A 31 -1.48 9.95 -4.15
C LEU A 31 -0.91 8.79 -4.97
N CYS A 32 0.04 8.04 -4.42
CA CYS A 32 0.60 6.87 -5.09
C CYS A 32 -0.46 5.79 -5.33
N ASN A 33 -1.31 5.55 -4.35
CA ASN A 33 -2.40 4.57 -4.48
C ASN A 33 -3.42 5.01 -5.53
N GLU A 34 -3.80 6.29 -5.56
CA GLU A 34 -4.69 6.83 -6.57
C GLU A 34 -4.08 6.71 -7.98
N HIS A 35 -2.79 7.00 -8.10
CA HIS A 35 -2.07 6.82 -9.37
C HIS A 35 -2.08 5.36 -9.81
N PHE A 36 -1.82 4.43 -8.91
CA PHE A 36 -1.86 2.99 -9.18
C PHE A 36 -3.23 2.57 -9.70
N ILE A 37 -4.29 2.96 -9.00
CA ILE A 37 -5.67 2.64 -9.39
C ILE A 37 -5.99 3.23 -10.79
N SER A 38 -5.58 4.47 -11.04
CA SER A 38 -5.77 5.13 -12.32
C SER A 38 -5.07 4.37 -13.46
N GLU A 39 -3.82 3.98 -13.28
CA GLU A 39 -3.06 3.21 -14.28
C GLU A 39 -3.64 1.81 -14.47
N TYR A 40 -4.09 1.16 -13.39
CA TYR A 40 -4.78 -0.13 -13.46
C TYR A 40 -6.03 -0.02 -14.36
N LYS A 41 -6.87 1.00 -14.14
CA LYS A 41 -8.08 1.22 -14.94
C LYS A 41 -7.78 1.50 -16.41
N LYS A 42 -6.64 2.10 -16.71
CA LYS A 42 -6.18 2.34 -18.08
C LYS A 42 -5.49 1.13 -18.71
N GLY A 43 -5.23 0.06 -17.94
CA GLY A 43 -4.49 -1.10 -18.38
C GLY A 43 -3.00 -0.87 -18.55
N GLN A 44 -2.45 0.16 -17.91
CA GLN A 44 -1.03 0.52 -17.97
C GLN A 44 -0.29 0.04 -16.74
N TYR A 45 1.03 -0.16 -16.87
CA TYR A 45 1.89 -0.50 -15.74
C TYR A 45 2.17 0.71 -14.87
N VAL A 46 2.24 0.46 -13.58
CA VAL A 46 2.61 1.49 -12.60
C VAL A 46 4.11 1.77 -12.67
N ASP A 47 4.46 3.04 -12.59
CA ASP A 47 5.83 3.50 -12.52
C ASP A 47 6.61 2.84 -11.38
N SER A 48 7.90 2.56 -11.60
CA SER A 48 8.76 1.90 -10.62
C SER A 48 8.92 2.70 -9.32
N THR A 49 8.87 4.03 -9.40
CA THR A 49 8.94 4.90 -8.22
C THR A 49 7.71 4.73 -7.34
N VAL A 50 6.52 4.71 -7.95
CA VAL A 50 5.26 4.47 -7.23
C VAL A 50 5.28 3.08 -6.60
N ASN A 51 5.73 2.07 -7.34
CA ASN A 51 5.87 0.71 -6.82
C ASN A 51 6.80 0.65 -5.61
N ALA A 52 7.94 1.34 -5.66
CA ALA A 52 8.88 1.38 -4.56
C ALA A 52 8.27 2.01 -3.31
N VAL A 53 7.54 3.12 -3.46
CA VAL A 53 6.89 3.81 -2.34
C VAL A 53 5.80 2.93 -1.72
N LEU A 54 4.91 2.36 -2.52
CA LEU A 54 3.82 1.51 -2.02
C LEU A 54 4.36 0.21 -1.42
N GLY A 55 5.37 -0.40 -2.05
CA GLY A 55 5.97 -1.62 -1.55
C GLY A 55 6.66 -1.44 -0.20
N PHE A 56 7.20 -0.24 0.08
CA PHE A 56 7.83 0.08 1.36
C PHE A 56 6.80 0.46 2.44
N THR A 57 5.81 1.28 2.09
CA THR A 57 4.90 1.89 3.08
C THR A 57 3.63 1.10 3.32
N GLN A 58 3.09 0.47 2.28
CA GLN A 58 1.84 -0.30 2.36
C GLN A 58 1.96 -1.60 1.53
N PRO A 59 2.82 -2.54 1.97
CA PRO A 59 3.13 -3.72 1.15
C PRO A 59 1.92 -4.61 0.86
N HIS A 60 0.97 -4.75 1.79
CA HIS A 60 -0.21 -5.56 1.56
C HIS A 60 -1.12 -4.96 0.47
N ILE A 61 -1.27 -3.64 0.45
CA ILE A 61 -2.04 -2.94 -0.58
C ILE A 61 -1.33 -3.02 -1.92
N TYR A 62 -0.01 -2.83 -1.93
CA TYR A 62 0.81 -2.94 -3.13
C TYR A 62 0.64 -4.31 -3.80
N HIS A 63 0.82 -5.39 -3.05
CA HIS A 63 0.70 -6.74 -3.59
C HIS A 63 -0.73 -7.08 -4.00
N TYR A 64 -1.73 -6.62 -3.24
CA TYR A 64 -3.13 -6.79 -3.60
C TYR A 64 -3.43 -6.12 -4.94
N ASN A 65 -3.05 -4.86 -5.10
CA ASN A 65 -3.29 -4.11 -6.32
C ASN A 65 -2.55 -4.73 -7.52
N LEU A 66 -1.31 -5.18 -7.29
CA LEU A 66 -0.53 -5.83 -8.33
C LEU A 66 -1.15 -7.17 -8.75
N GLY A 67 -1.70 -7.90 -7.79
CA GLY A 67 -2.48 -9.12 -8.06
C GLY A 67 -3.68 -8.84 -8.95
N ASP A 68 -4.41 -7.76 -8.69
CA ASP A 68 -5.53 -7.33 -9.52
C ASP A 68 -5.09 -6.97 -10.94
N VAL A 69 -3.93 -6.33 -11.10
CA VAL A 69 -3.36 -6.02 -12.42
C VAL A 69 -3.09 -7.30 -13.19
N TYR A 70 -2.40 -8.25 -12.60
CA TYR A 70 -2.12 -9.54 -13.24
C TYR A 70 -3.39 -10.30 -13.58
N TYR A 71 -4.35 -10.31 -12.68
CA TYR A 71 -5.65 -10.95 -12.91
C TYR A 71 -6.34 -10.36 -14.14
N SER A 72 -6.38 -9.04 -14.24
CA SER A 72 -7.02 -8.36 -15.38
C SER A 72 -6.34 -8.63 -16.71
N GLN A 73 -5.05 -8.95 -16.68
CA GLN A 73 -4.25 -9.29 -17.85
C GLN A 73 -4.34 -10.77 -18.22
N GLY A 74 -5.04 -11.57 -17.43
CA GLY A 74 -5.13 -13.01 -17.63
C GLY A 74 -3.93 -13.80 -17.09
N ASP A 75 -3.01 -13.14 -16.41
CA ASP A 75 -1.89 -13.80 -15.73
C ASP A 75 -2.33 -14.23 -14.34
N TYR A 76 -3.06 -15.33 -14.29
CA TYR A 76 -3.65 -15.83 -13.04
C TYR A 76 -2.61 -16.42 -12.09
N GLU A 77 -1.52 -16.97 -12.63
CA GLU A 77 -0.40 -17.44 -11.81
C GLU A 77 0.30 -16.26 -11.12
N GLY A 78 0.60 -15.21 -11.86
CA GLY A 78 1.16 -13.98 -11.30
C GLY A 78 0.24 -13.35 -10.25
N ALA A 79 -1.07 -13.33 -10.54
CA ALA A 79 -2.08 -12.83 -9.60
C ALA A 79 -2.08 -13.66 -8.31
N GLU A 80 -2.06 -14.99 -8.41
CA GLU A 80 -1.99 -15.87 -7.24
C GLU A 80 -0.77 -15.54 -6.38
N GLN A 81 0.40 -15.43 -6.99
CA GLN A 81 1.64 -15.13 -6.27
C GLN A 81 1.55 -13.80 -5.52
N GLU A 82 1.02 -12.77 -6.16
CA GLU A 82 0.89 -11.45 -5.52
C GLU A 82 -0.15 -11.44 -4.40
N PHE A 83 -1.27 -12.11 -4.57
CA PHE A 83 -2.27 -12.24 -3.50
C PHE A 83 -1.72 -13.01 -2.30
N ARG A 84 -0.90 -14.05 -2.52
CA ARG A 84 -0.23 -14.76 -1.44
C ARG A 84 0.74 -13.85 -0.70
N LYS A 85 1.51 -13.04 -1.40
CA LYS A 85 2.41 -12.04 -0.80
C LYS A 85 1.62 -11.01 0.03
N ALA A 86 0.47 -10.56 -0.46
CA ALA A 86 -0.39 -9.65 0.28
C ALA A 86 -0.84 -10.26 1.61
N LEU A 87 -1.24 -11.54 1.61
CA LEU A 87 -1.63 -12.24 2.84
C LEU A 87 -0.48 -12.41 3.82
N GLU A 88 0.74 -12.62 3.34
CA GLU A 88 1.93 -12.71 4.19
C GLU A 88 2.17 -11.44 4.99
N LYS A 89 1.69 -10.29 4.53
CA LYS A 89 1.79 -9.01 5.22
C LYS A 89 0.73 -8.82 6.30
N LYS A 90 -0.14 -9.81 6.51
CA LYS A 90 -1.15 -9.87 7.58
C LYS A 90 -2.06 -8.64 7.61
N PRO A 91 -2.78 -8.33 6.52
CA PRO A 91 -3.62 -7.13 6.45
C PRO A 91 -4.75 -7.13 7.47
N GLY A 92 -5.29 -8.30 7.80
CA GLY A 92 -6.39 -8.44 8.76
C GLY A 92 -7.75 -7.97 8.22
N GLY A 93 -8.81 -8.33 8.92
CA GLY A 93 -10.17 -7.84 8.68
C GLY A 93 -10.67 -8.02 7.26
N GLU A 94 -11.33 -6.99 6.75
CA GLU A 94 -11.93 -6.97 5.41
C GLU A 94 -10.90 -7.13 4.30
N SER A 95 -9.72 -6.52 4.45
CA SER A 95 -8.63 -6.63 3.46
C SER A 95 -8.14 -8.07 3.32
N ASP A 96 -8.03 -8.80 4.42
CA ASP A 96 -7.67 -10.22 4.43
C ASP A 96 -8.72 -11.05 3.68
N CYS A 97 -10.00 -10.81 3.97
CA CYS A 97 -11.11 -11.49 3.33
C CYS A 97 -11.14 -11.27 1.82
N LYS A 98 -11.03 -10.03 1.37
CA LYS A 98 -10.99 -9.67 -0.06
C LYS A 98 -9.82 -10.35 -0.77
N THR A 99 -8.66 -10.34 -0.16
CA THR A 99 -7.46 -10.94 -0.72
C THR A 99 -7.62 -12.45 -0.88
N ARG A 100 -8.20 -13.12 0.11
CA ARG A 100 -8.47 -14.57 0.05
C ARG A 100 -9.47 -14.92 -1.05
N VAL A 101 -10.50 -14.13 -1.24
CA VAL A 101 -11.47 -14.32 -2.31
C VAL A 101 -10.79 -14.19 -3.68
N ASN A 102 -10.00 -13.15 -3.87
CA ASN A 102 -9.29 -12.93 -5.13
C ASN A 102 -8.23 -14.01 -5.39
N LEU A 103 -7.56 -14.48 -4.35
CA LEU A 103 -6.63 -15.60 -4.43
C LEU A 103 -7.36 -16.86 -4.91
N ALA A 104 -8.50 -17.18 -4.31
CA ALA A 104 -9.30 -18.35 -4.69
C ALA A 104 -9.74 -18.25 -6.17
N LEU A 105 -10.20 -17.10 -6.59
CA LEU A 105 -10.57 -16.86 -7.99
C LEU A 105 -9.40 -17.07 -8.95
N SER A 106 -8.21 -16.58 -8.57
CA SER A 106 -7.00 -16.75 -9.38
C SER A 106 -6.62 -18.23 -9.52
N ILE A 107 -6.76 -19.00 -8.47
CA ILE A 107 -6.49 -20.45 -8.48
C ILE A 107 -7.51 -21.18 -9.36
N VAL A 108 -8.79 -20.87 -9.22
CA VAL A 108 -9.86 -21.47 -10.03
C VAL A 108 -9.64 -21.22 -11.52
N LYS A 109 -9.18 -20.03 -11.89
CA LYS A 109 -8.90 -19.69 -13.29
C LYS A 109 -7.75 -20.47 -13.90
N GLN A 110 -6.89 -21.08 -13.09
CA GLN A 110 -5.76 -21.88 -13.57
C GLN A 110 -6.14 -23.35 -13.80
N ILE A 111 -7.31 -23.76 -13.35
CA ILE A 111 -7.84 -25.13 -13.55
C ILE A 111 -8.50 -25.22 -14.95
#